data_8932747634d692524b4983d6ac563559
#
_entry.id   8932747634d692524b4983d6ac563559
#
_cell.length_a   1.000
_cell.length_b   1.000
_cell.length_c   1.000
_cell.angle_alpha   90.00
_cell.angle_beta   90.00
_cell.angle_gamma   90.00
#
_symmetry.space_group_name_H-M   'P 1'
#
loop_
_entity.id
_entity.type
_entity.pdbx_description
1 polymer ?
#
loop_
_entity_poly.entity_id
_entity_poly.type
_entity_poly.pdbx_seq_one_letter_code
_entity_poly.pdbx_strand_id
1 'polypeptide(L)'
;VEAVFKSGVYLPDLDLWLDSTRKREFSLISHAHSDHTGRHNRPALTPNTAKLLGDYLVKSDPILLPYHEPFDAPNFTMTLHPAGHCLGSAQALVVSKETGERLLYTGDIKSRPSPTNESLEPVPCDTLVIEATYGRPEYVFPPEEQVLETAFKTLRMWLSRGQRPVVQGWRLGKSQELLHHLLGQGFDVLLEESIYLGTQVYLDAGVEFPGQVKMFEGEWPEGWVLMFPPGKRGQALKEFRGKRTLEMTGWATNGSMPWGRTADASLPYSDHPDFNELVEYVQAVAPKQVYTVNGFPELAARLRELGYPAVHLAGRGQKQDTGFQMKLV
;
A
#
# COMPACT_ATOMS: atom_id res chain seq x y z
N VAL A 1 24.68 -5.32 3.87
CA VAL A 1 23.92 -4.53 4.87
C VAL A 1 22.89 -5.42 5.54
N GLU A 2 22.94 -5.56 6.86
CA GLU A 2 21.98 -6.32 7.65
C GLU A 2 20.69 -5.51 7.83
N ALA A 3 19.52 -6.18 7.82
CA ALA A 3 18.25 -5.58 8.16
C ALA A 3 17.60 -6.31 9.34
N VAL A 4 17.03 -5.55 10.28
CA VAL A 4 16.27 -6.08 11.41
C VAL A 4 14.92 -5.37 11.54
N PHE A 5 13.89 -6.09 12.02
CA PHE A 5 12.56 -5.50 12.24
C PHE A 5 12.31 -5.27 13.74
N LYS A 6 11.97 -4.03 14.10
CA LYS A 6 11.66 -3.64 15.51
C LYS A 6 10.33 -2.91 15.62
N SER A 7 10.23 -1.75 15.05
CA SER A 7 9.02 -0.90 14.93
C SER A 7 9.02 -0.23 13.56
N GLY A 8 9.46 -0.92 12.57
CA GLY A 8 9.89 -0.62 11.24
C GLY A 8 11.20 -1.34 10.97
N VAL A 9 11.72 -1.24 9.76
CA VAL A 9 13.01 -1.82 9.37
C VAL A 9 14.14 -0.91 9.87
N TYR A 10 15.16 -1.52 10.46
CA TYR A 10 16.36 -0.83 10.93
C TYR A 10 17.60 -1.45 10.30
N LEU A 11 18.45 -0.62 9.75
CA LEU A 11 19.75 -0.99 9.17
C LEU A 11 20.85 -0.58 10.15
N PRO A 12 21.34 -1.52 10.99
CA PRO A 12 22.29 -1.20 12.07
C PRO A 12 23.58 -0.56 11.59
N ASP A 13 24.14 -1.07 10.49
CA ASP A 13 25.42 -0.61 9.94
C ASP A 13 25.37 0.85 9.44
N LEU A 14 24.17 1.34 9.14
CA LEU A 14 23.94 2.69 8.58
C LEU A 14 23.24 3.63 9.57
N ASP A 15 22.81 3.13 10.74
CA ASP A 15 21.93 3.81 11.70
C ASP A 15 20.69 4.43 11.02
N LEU A 16 20.08 3.68 10.11
CA LEU A 16 18.96 4.12 9.30
C LEU A 16 17.67 3.36 9.64
N TRP A 17 16.61 4.12 9.92
CA TRP A 17 15.25 3.61 10.09
C TRP A 17 14.42 3.82 8.83
N LEU A 18 13.64 2.80 8.45
CA LEU A 18 12.73 2.79 7.33
C LEU A 18 11.34 2.44 7.88
N ASP A 19 10.36 3.31 7.66
CA ASP A 19 8.97 3.20 8.11
C ASP A 19 8.83 2.87 9.61
N SER A 20 9.61 3.56 10.45
CA SER A 20 9.46 3.38 11.89
C SER A 20 8.14 3.99 12.38
N THR A 21 7.29 3.20 13.04
CA THR A 21 6.06 3.68 13.70
C THR A 21 6.34 4.40 15.01
N ARG A 22 7.58 4.35 15.52
CA ARG A 22 8.03 5.09 16.71
C ARG A 22 8.84 6.29 16.29
N LYS A 23 8.71 7.38 17.07
CA LYS A 23 9.46 8.61 16.84
C LYS A 23 10.97 8.33 16.75
N ARG A 24 11.62 8.88 15.71
CA ARG A 24 13.07 8.85 15.46
C ARG A 24 13.58 10.25 15.18
N GLU A 25 14.89 10.45 15.32
CA GLU A 25 15.53 11.66 14.84
C GLU A 25 15.42 11.73 13.31
N PHE A 26 15.82 10.65 12.62
CA PHE A 26 15.71 10.49 11.20
C PHE A 26 15.06 9.14 10.86
N SER A 27 14.16 9.11 9.88
CA SER A 27 13.58 7.89 9.30
C SER A 27 13.03 8.18 7.91
N LEU A 28 13.13 7.22 7.00
CA LEU A 28 12.31 7.24 5.80
C LEU A 28 10.84 7.01 6.17
N ILE A 29 9.94 7.69 5.47
CA ILE A 29 8.53 7.34 5.34
C ILE A 29 8.28 7.03 3.86
N SER A 30 8.05 5.75 3.56
CA SER A 30 7.87 5.28 2.18
C SER A 30 6.57 5.80 1.55
N HIS A 31 5.49 5.88 2.33
CA HIS A 31 4.18 6.37 1.89
C HIS A 31 3.29 6.81 3.06
N ALA A 32 2.11 7.37 2.75
CA ALA A 32 1.29 8.08 3.73
C ALA A 32 0.31 7.19 4.54
N HIS A 33 0.44 5.87 4.55
CA HIS A 33 -0.35 5.00 5.41
C HIS A 33 0.15 5.02 6.86
N SER A 34 -0.78 4.90 7.81
CA SER A 34 -0.50 5.12 9.24
C SER A 34 0.42 4.08 9.87
N ASP A 35 0.49 2.89 9.34
CA ASP A 35 1.37 1.80 9.77
C ASP A 35 2.81 1.92 9.26
N HIS A 36 3.06 2.86 8.35
CA HIS A 36 4.39 3.23 7.84
C HIS A 36 4.87 4.58 8.37
N THR A 37 4.08 5.26 9.21
CA THR A 37 4.39 6.62 9.66
C THR A 37 4.69 6.68 11.15
N GLY A 38 5.67 7.52 11.51
CA GLY A 38 5.98 7.93 12.88
C GLY A 38 6.18 9.44 12.95
N ARG A 39 6.00 10.05 14.14
CA ARG A 39 6.22 11.50 14.34
C ARG A 39 7.71 11.77 14.49
N HIS A 40 8.48 11.59 13.40
CA HIS A 40 9.92 11.81 13.37
C HIS A 40 10.26 13.29 13.45
N ASN A 41 11.47 13.62 13.94
CA ASN A 41 11.95 14.98 13.89
C ASN A 41 12.27 15.39 12.45
N ARG A 42 12.99 14.53 11.72
CA ARG A 42 13.41 14.75 10.34
C ARG A 42 13.03 13.54 9.44
N PRO A 43 11.75 13.40 9.04
CA PRO A 43 11.36 12.35 8.11
C PRO A 43 11.86 12.66 6.70
N ALA A 44 12.42 11.67 6.01
CA ALA A 44 12.70 11.70 4.58
C ALA A 44 11.53 11.06 3.83
N LEU A 45 10.98 11.73 2.82
CA LEU A 45 9.81 11.26 2.07
C LEU A 45 9.64 12.02 0.76
N THR A 46 8.81 11.51 -0.14
CA THR A 46 8.50 12.22 -1.39
C THR A 46 7.64 13.47 -1.13
N PRO A 47 7.69 14.49 -2.03
CA PRO A 47 6.82 15.67 -1.92
C PRO A 47 5.33 15.33 -1.87
N ASN A 48 4.86 14.32 -2.63
CA ASN A 48 3.45 13.93 -2.65
C ASN A 48 3.06 13.19 -1.35
N THR A 49 3.91 12.33 -0.82
CA THR A 49 3.70 11.72 0.52
C THR A 49 3.60 12.81 1.61
N ALA A 50 4.44 13.85 1.53
CA ALA A 50 4.39 14.97 2.47
C ALA A 50 3.06 15.74 2.39
N LYS A 51 2.56 16.01 1.18
CA LYS A 51 1.23 16.64 0.98
C LYS A 51 0.10 15.79 1.56
N LEU A 52 0.13 14.47 1.35
CA LEU A 52 -0.89 13.54 1.90
C LEU A 52 -0.86 13.46 3.43
N LEU A 53 0.31 13.59 4.04
CA LEU A 53 0.46 13.63 5.49
C LEU A 53 0.05 14.99 6.10
N GLY A 54 0.24 16.10 5.37
CA GLY A 54 -0.22 17.43 5.77
C GLY A 54 0.11 17.78 7.22
N ASP A 55 -0.91 18.07 8.03
CA ASP A 55 -0.77 18.47 9.44
C ASP A 55 -0.03 17.44 10.32
N TYR A 56 0.09 16.20 9.89
CA TYR A 56 0.88 15.20 10.61
C TYR A 56 2.36 15.62 10.75
N LEU A 57 2.87 16.39 9.81
CA LEU A 57 4.27 16.85 9.74
C LEU A 57 4.54 18.22 10.40
N VAL A 58 3.53 18.90 10.95
CA VAL A 58 3.64 20.30 11.49
C VAL A 58 4.78 20.47 12.51
N LYS A 59 5.13 19.42 13.26
CA LYS A 59 6.21 19.46 14.26
C LYS A 59 7.50 18.78 13.80
N SER A 60 7.63 18.53 12.52
CA SER A 60 8.79 17.89 11.89
C SER A 60 9.54 18.88 11.01
N ASP A 61 10.81 18.57 10.71
CA ASP A 61 11.63 19.22 9.68
C ASP A 61 11.79 18.20 8.52
N PRO A 62 10.81 18.06 7.60
CA PRO A 62 10.82 17.03 6.60
C PRO A 62 11.87 17.28 5.52
N ILE A 63 12.56 16.22 5.11
CA ILE A 63 13.49 16.22 3.98
C ILE A 63 12.72 15.70 2.77
N LEU A 64 12.36 16.61 1.87
CA LEU A 64 11.61 16.24 0.66
C LEU A 64 12.58 15.71 -0.40
N LEU A 65 12.37 14.46 -0.80
CA LEU A 65 13.20 13.76 -1.78
C LEU A 65 12.35 13.43 -3.01
N PRO A 66 12.51 14.18 -4.11
CA PRO A 66 11.95 13.77 -5.40
C PRO A 66 12.48 12.41 -5.83
N TYR A 67 11.73 11.71 -6.67
CA TYR A 67 12.22 10.47 -7.26
C TYR A 67 13.52 10.71 -8.06
N HIS A 68 14.40 9.72 -8.01
CA HIS A 68 15.68 9.67 -8.74
C HIS A 68 16.72 10.71 -8.29
N GLU A 69 16.42 11.56 -7.31
CA GLU A 69 17.38 12.49 -6.74
C GLU A 69 18.09 11.86 -5.52
N PRO A 70 19.43 11.78 -5.52
CA PRO A 70 20.17 11.18 -4.42
C PRO A 70 20.22 12.10 -3.20
N PHE A 71 19.88 11.57 -2.04
CA PHE A 71 20.14 12.18 -0.75
C PHE A 71 21.48 11.65 -0.20
N ASP A 72 22.39 12.55 0.11
CA ASP A 72 23.72 12.23 0.59
C ASP A 72 23.80 12.34 2.13
N ALA A 73 23.91 11.22 2.82
CA ALA A 73 24.14 11.13 4.26
C ALA A 73 25.60 10.74 4.54
N PRO A 74 26.10 10.87 5.80
CA PRO A 74 27.50 10.53 6.11
C PRO A 74 27.91 9.11 5.73
N ASN A 75 27.06 8.11 5.99
CA ASN A 75 27.37 6.68 5.85
C ASN A 75 26.72 6.02 4.61
N PHE A 76 25.76 6.68 3.97
CA PHE A 76 25.02 6.14 2.84
C PHE A 76 24.58 7.23 1.87
N THR A 77 24.20 6.81 0.67
CA THR A 77 23.33 7.60 -0.21
C THR A 77 21.99 6.90 -0.32
N MET A 78 20.90 7.65 -0.44
CA MET A 78 19.54 7.12 -0.61
C MET A 78 18.87 7.79 -1.80
N THR A 79 18.28 6.97 -2.68
CA THR A 79 17.50 7.44 -3.83
C THR A 79 16.11 6.81 -3.77
N LEU A 80 15.08 7.64 -3.94
CA LEU A 80 13.70 7.15 -3.97
C LEU A 80 13.27 6.82 -5.40
N HIS A 81 12.55 5.70 -5.54
CA HIS A 81 11.96 5.24 -6.80
C HIS A 81 10.47 4.98 -6.60
N PRO A 82 9.61 5.14 -7.62
CA PRO A 82 8.19 4.84 -7.51
C PRO A 82 7.92 3.41 -7.04
N ALA A 83 6.98 3.27 -6.10
CA ALA A 83 6.55 1.99 -5.55
C ALA A 83 5.21 1.49 -6.12
N GLY A 84 4.46 2.34 -6.82
CA GLY A 84 3.19 1.97 -7.46
C GLY A 84 1.98 1.86 -6.55
N HIS A 85 2.15 1.90 -5.23
CA HIS A 85 1.12 1.58 -4.24
C HIS A 85 0.07 2.70 -4.05
N CYS A 86 0.51 3.92 -3.90
CA CYS A 86 -0.32 5.11 -3.87
C CYS A 86 0.48 6.33 -4.33
N LEU A 87 -0.17 7.48 -4.54
CA LEU A 87 0.49 8.71 -4.95
C LEU A 87 1.68 9.04 -4.05
N GLY A 88 2.85 9.20 -4.63
CA GLY A 88 4.08 9.52 -3.91
C GLY A 88 4.71 8.35 -3.16
N SER A 89 4.16 7.13 -3.21
CA SER A 89 4.76 5.96 -2.57
C SER A 89 6.11 5.61 -3.17
N ALA A 90 7.10 5.32 -2.33
CA ALA A 90 8.49 5.18 -2.74
C ALA A 90 9.16 3.92 -2.21
N GLN A 91 9.92 3.28 -3.08
CA GLN A 91 11.00 2.38 -2.71
C GLN A 91 12.26 3.21 -2.41
N ALA A 92 13.10 2.76 -1.52
CA ALA A 92 14.38 3.41 -1.19
C ALA A 92 15.57 2.52 -1.56
N LEU A 93 16.34 2.95 -2.55
CA LEU A 93 17.66 2.38 -2.81
C LEU A 93 18.68 3.06 -1.91
N VAL A 94 19.24 2.30 -0.98
CA VAL A 94 20.28 2.74 -0.03
C VAL A 94 21.60 2.12 -0.43
N VAL A 95 22.63 2.93 -0.64
CA VAL A 95 23.98 2.48 -0.97
C VAL A 95 24.93 2.82 0.17
N SER A 96 25.53 1.81 0.77
CA SER A 96 26.57 1.99 1.79
C SER A 96 27.81 2.66 1.22
N LYS A 97 28.28 3.74 1.81
CA LYS A 97 29.52 4.42 1.37
C LYS A 97 30.77 3.62 1.75
N GLU A 98 30.69 2.79 2.78
CA GLU A 98 31.81 1.96 3.23
C GLU A 98 32.02 0.76 2.31
N THR A 99 30.94 0.04 1.97
CA THR A 99 31.03 -1.25 1.26
C THR A 99 30.62 -1.16 -0.21
N GLY A 100 29.91 -0.13 -0.61
CA GLY A 100 29.27 -0.01 -1.92
C GLY A 100 28.05 -0.94 -2.10
N GLU A 101 27.65 -1.69 -1.08
CA GLU A 101 26.49 -2.59 -1.14
C GLU A 101 25.20 -1.80 -1.31
N ARG A 102 24.31 -2.30 -2.17
CA ARG A 102 23.04 -1.72 -2.56
C ARG A 102 21.90 -2.45 -1.88
N LEU A 103 21.20 -1.80 -0.95
CA LEU A 103 19.99 -2.34 -0.34
C LEU A 103 18.77 -1.60 -0.90
N LEU A 104 17.76 -2.35 -1.36
CA LEU A 104 16.45 -1.81 -1.74
C LEU A 104 15.41 -2.17 -0.68
N TYR A 105 14.75 -1.16 -0.12
CA TYR A 105 13.55 -1.28 0.70
C TYR A 105 12.34 -0.91 -0.14
N THR A 106 11.38 -1.80 -0.28
CA THR A 106 10.24 -1.57 -1.17
C THR A 106 9.18 -0.64 -0.56
N GLY A 107 9.06 -0.57 0.78
CA GLY A 107 7.79 -0.19 1.39
C GLY A 107 6.69 -1.13 0.91
N ASP A 108 5.48 -0.62 0.79
CA ASP A 108 4.38 -1.32 0.11
C ASP A 108 4.43 -0.99 -1.38
N ILE A 109 4.24 -2.02 -2.21
CA ILE A 109 4.32 -1.89 -3.67
C ILE A 109 3.03 -2.32 -4.36
N LYS A 110 2.82 -1.86 -5.59
CA LYS A 110 1.80 -2.39 -6.50
C LYS A 110 2.43 -2.65 -7.87
N SER A 111 2.40 -3.91 -8.32
CA SER A 111 2.98 -4.34 -9.60
C SER A 111 2.13 -3.94 -10.80
N ARG A 112 0.81 -3.87 -10.64
CA ARG A 112 -0.13 -3.50 -11.69
C ARG A 112 -0.16 -1.99 -11.85
N PRO A 113 -0.15 -1.44 -13.09
CA PRO A 113 -0.28 -0.01 -13.32
C PRO A 113 -1.58 0.55 -12.73
N SER A 114 -1.51 1.76 -12.19
CA SER A 114 -2.67 2.50 -11.68
C SER A 114 -2.86 3.79 -12.47
N PRO A 115 -4.11 4.21 -12.75
CA PRO A 115 -4.37 5.48 -13.42
C PRO A 115 -4.16 6.69 -12.49
N THR A 116 -3.88 6.47 -11.20
CA THR A 116 -3.84 7.55 -10.20
C THR A 116 -2.50 7.75 -9.51
N ASN A 117 -1.50 6.91 -9.80
CA ASN A 117 -0.15 7.02 -9.21
C ASN A 117 0.92 6.53 -10.16
N GLU A 118 2.15 6.83 -9.80
CA GLU A 118 3.34 6.43 -10.55
C GLU A 118 3.46 4.90 -10.59
N SER A 119 3.95 4.34 -11.70
CA SER A 119 4.14 2.89 -11.83
C SER A 119 5.36 2.40 -11.04
N LEU A 120 5.28 1.17 -10.52
CA LEU A 120 6.40 0.50 -9.86
C LEU A 120 7.62 0.38 -10.80
N GLU A 121 8.79 0.73 -10.30
CA GLU A 121 10.07 0.55 -11.01
C GLU A 121 10.88 -0.58 -10.37
N PRO A 122 11.17 -1.69 -11.07
CA PRO A 122 12.12 -2.67 -10.58
C PRO A 122 13.54 -2.08 -10.51
N VAL A 123 14.14 -2.08 -9.31
CA VAL A 123 15.48 -1.51 -9.09
C VAL A 123 16.45 -2.61 -8.67
N PRO A 124 17.49 -2.95 -9.48
CA PRO A 124 18.47 -3.96 -9.11
C PRO A 124 19.21 -3.62 -7.82
N CYS A 125 19.42 -4.61 -6.93
CA CYS A 125 20.11 -4.43 -5.66
C CYS A 125 20.85 -5.70 -5.23
N ASP A 126 21.72 -5.60 -4.23
CA ASP A 126 22.39 -6.77 -3.61
C ASP A 126 21.49 -7.37 -2.51
N THR A 127 20.87 -6.53 -1.70
CA THR A 127 19.97 -6.90 -0.61
C THR A 127 18.60 -6.30 -0.84
N LEU A 128 17.55 -7.10 -0.80
CA LEU A 128 16.14 -6.65 -0.94
C LEU A 128 15.41 -6.83 0.38
N VAL A 129 14.73 -5.78 0.84
CA VAL A 129 13.73 -5.83 1.91
C VAL A 129 12.38 -5.58 1.28
N ILE A 130 11.50 -6.59 1.23
CA ILE A 130 10.23 -6.58 0.51
C ILE A 130 9.06 -6.90 1.43
N GLU A 131 7.91 -6.24 1.19
CA GLU A 131 6.64 -6.60 1.82
C GLU A 131 6.23 -8.05 1.54
N ALA A 132 5.38 -8.61 2.40
CA ALA A 132 4.80 -9.93 2.22
C ALA A 132 3.32 -9.96 2.62
N THR A 133 2.58 -8.87 2.36
CA THR A 133 1.17 -8.69 2.75
C THR A 133 0.31 -9.86 2.26
N TYR A 134 0.45 -10.24 1.00
CA TYR A 134 -0.18 -11.43 0.43
C TYR A 134 0.85 -12.53 0.12
N GLY A 135 1.84 -12.68 0.99
CA GLY A 135 2.96 -13.62 0.85
C GLY A 135 2.63 -15.11 1.06
N ARG A 136 1.40 -15.53 0.77
CA ARG A 136 0.93 -16.94 0.81
C ARG A 136 0.40 -17.41 -0.53
N PRO A 137 0.65 -18.68 -0.93
CA PRO A 137 0.21 -19.22 -2.21
C PRO A 137 -1.29 -19.14 -2.50
N GLU A 138 -2.13 -19.08 -1.45
CA GLU A 138 -3.58 -18.93 -1.61
C GLU A 138 -4.02 -17.54 -2.07
N TYR A 139 -3.17 -16.51 -1.96
CA TYR A 139 -3.46 -15.17 -2.40
C TYR A 139 -2.93 -14.95 -3.81
N VAL A 140 -3.65 -15.47 -4.79
CA VAL A 140 -3.46 -15.19 -6.22
C VAL A 140 -4.73 -14.49 -6.71
N PHE A 141 -4.57 -13.27 -7.23
CA PHE A 141 -5.72 -12.46 -7.61
C PHE A 141 -6.16 -12.76 -9.04
N PRO A 142 -7.47 -12.74 -9.29
CA PRO A 142 -7.98 -12.77 -10.66
C PRO A 142 -7.53 -11.49 -11.40
N PRO A 143 -7.61 -11.47 -12.73
CA PRO A 143 -7.36 -10.27 -13.52
C PRO A 143 -8.21 -9.10 -13.01
N GLU A 144 -7.57 -7.95 -12.77
CA GLU A 144 -8.19 -6.76 -12.18
C GLU A 144 -9.43 -6.31 -12.96
N GLU A 145 -9.37 -6.37 -14.29
CA GLU A 145 -10.49 -6.04 -15.18
C GLU A 145 -11.73 -6.87 -14.90
N GLN A 146 -11.58 -8.18 -14.63
CA GLN A 146 -12.71 -9.07 -14.31
C GLN A 146 -13.33 -8.72 -12.94
N VAL A 147 -12.50 -8.34 -11.98
CA VAL A 147 -12.94 -7.91 -10.65
C VAL A 147 -13.74 -6.61 -10.78
N LEU A 148 -13.21 -5.62 -11.50
CA LEU A 148 -13.87 -4.35 -11.77
C LEU A 148 -15.17 -4.52 -12.52
N GLU A 149 -15.20 -5.36 -13.58
CA GLU A 149 -16.44 -5.66 -14.32
C GLU A 149 -17.53 -6.26 -13.41
N THR A 150 -17.14 -7.16 -12.52
CA THR A 150 -18.05 -7.75 -11.52
C THR A 150 -18.55 -6.71 -10.53
N ALA A 151 -17.69 -5.80 -10.10
CA ALA A 151 -18.07 -4.67 -9.24
C ALA A 151 -19.09 -3.78 -9.93
N PHE A 152 -18.83 -3.37 -11.17
CA PHE A 152 -19.74 -2.49 -11.94
C PHE A 152 -21.09 -3.15 -12.20
N LYS A 153 -21.14 -4.44 -12.56
CA LYS A 153 -22.39 -5.21 -12.71
C LYS A 153 -23.17 -5.25 -11.40
N THR A 154 -22.48 -5.48 -10.27
CA THR A 154 -23.10 -5.53 -8.95
C THR A 154 -23.69 -4.18 -8.55
N LEU A 155 -22.96 -3.09 -8.75
CA LEU A 155 -23.44 -1.74 -8.46
C LEU A 155 -24.63 -1.34 -9.31
N ARG A 156 -24.58 -1.58 -10.65
CA ARG A 156 -25.71 -1.32 -11.56
C ARG A 156 -26.94 -2.12 -11.16
N MET A 157 -26.78 -3.40 -10.80
CA MET A 157 -27.88 -4.24 -10.32
C MET A 157 -28.50 -3.67 -9.03
N TRP A 158 -27.71 -3.20 -8.07
CA TRP A 158 -28.24 -2.61 -6.85
C TRP A 158 -28.96 -1.28 -7.11
N LEU A 159 -28.38 -0.42 -7.93
CA LEU A 159 -29.00 0.85 -8.34
C LEU A 159 -30.32 0.63 -9.07
N SER A 160 -30.41 -0.32 -10.00
CA SER A 160 -31.66 -0.64 -10.72
C SER A 160 -32.79 -1.15 -9.82
N ARG A 161 -32.45 -1.62 -8.62
CA ARG A 161 -33.41 -2.03 -7.56
C ARG A 161 -33.72 -0.93 -6.55
N GLY A 162 -33.31 0.30 -6.81
CA GLY A 162 -33.48 1.43 -5.87
C GLY A 162 -32.64 1.30 -4.59
N GLN A 163 -31.62 0.45 -4.60
CA GLN A 163 -30.72 0.29 -3.46
C GLN A 163 -29.62 1.37 -3.48
N ARG A 164 -29.00 1.60 -2.33
CA ARG A 164 -27.97 2.62 -2.11
C ARG A 164 -26.60 1.94 -1.94
N PRO A 165 -25.75 1.87 -2.98
CA PRO A 165 -24.45 1.20 -2.90
C PRO A 165 -23.43 1.98 -2.10
N VAL A 166 -22.76 1.31 -1.15
CA VAL A 166 -21.54 1.78 -0.47
C VAL A 166 -20.38 0.96 -0.98
N VAL A 167 -19.38 1.59 -1.58
CA VAL A 167 -18.11 0.95 -1.94
C VAL A 167 -17.08 1.23 -0.85
N GLN A 168 -16.48 0.17 -0.31
CA GLN A 168 -15.46 0.28 0.71
C GLN A 168 -14.07 -0.05 0.15
N GLY A 169 -13.14 0.89 0.34
CA GLY A 169 -11.71 0.78 0.06
C GLY A 169 -10.90 1.56 1.09
N TRP A 170 -9.59 1.30 1.17
CA TRP A 170 -8.72 2.10 2.01
C TRP A 170 -8.73 3.56 1.57
N ARG A 171 -8.61 4.48 2.54
CA ARG A 171 -8.74 5.93 2.35
C ARG A 171 -7.81 6.50 1.27
N LEU A 172 -6.57 6.04 1.21
CA LEU A 172 -5.55 6.48 0.24
C LEU A 172 -5.13 5.32 -0.67
N GLY A 173 -4.80 5.62 -1.91
CA GLY A 173 -4.42 4.68 -2.96
C GLY A 173 -5.64 4.00 -3.57
N LYS A 174 -6.10 2.92 -2.97
CA LYS A 174 -7.23 2.10 -3.45
C LYS A 174 -8.51 2.88 -3.73
N SER A 175 -8.90 3.81 -2.84
CA SER A 175 -10.12 4.59 -3.04
C SER A 175 -10.01 5.54 -4.23
N GLN A 176 -8.86 6.16 -4.48
CA GLN A 176 -8.67 7.05 -5.62
C GLN A 176 -8.69 6.27 -6.93
N GLU A 177 -8.07 5.10 -6.96
CA GLU A 177 -8.09 4.24 -8.13
C GLU A 177 -9.50 3.71 -8.45
N LEU A 178 -10.22 3.21 -7.44
CA LEU A 178 -11.62 2.80 -7.57
C LEU A 178 -12.52 3.96 -8.02
N LEU A 179 -12.31 5.17 -7.49
CA LEU A 179 -13.03 6.37 -7.90
C LEU A 179 -12.80 6.65 -9.38
N HIS A 180 -11.55 6.61 -9.85
CA HIS A 180 -11.21 6.81 -11.25
C HIS A 180 -11.98 5.82 -12.15
N HIS A 181 -11.97 4.53 -11.79
CA HIS A 181 -12.68 3.51 -12.55
C HIS A 181 -14.21 3.69 -12.51
N LEU A 182 -14.79 4.03 -11.36
CA LEU A 182 -16.24 4.25 -11.23
C LEU A 182 -16.69 5.44 -12.07
N LEU A 183 -15.99 6.56 -11.99
CA LEU A 183 -16.29 7.76 -12.79
C LEU A 183 -16.14 7.47 -14.29
N GLY A 184 -15.10 6.74 -14.70
CA GLY A 184 -14.89 6.30 -16.09
C GLY A 184 -15.99 5.40 -16.63
N GLN A 185 -16.74 4.73 -15.75
CA GLN A 185 -17.91 3.91 -16.09
C GLN A 185 -19.23 4.68 -16.01
N GLY A 186 -19.19 6.00 -15.76
CA GLY A 186 -20.35 6.88 -15.71
C GLY A 186 -21.16 6.76 -14.41
N PHE A 187 -20.60 6.26 -13.34
CA PHE A 187 -21.24 6.32 -12.03
C PHE A 187 -21.14 7.73 -11.45
N ASP A 188 -22.22 8.22 -10.85
CA ASP A 188 -22.17 9.37 -9.95
C ASP A 188 -21.69 8.91 -8.58
N VAL A 189 -20.62 9.53 -8.05
CA VAL A 189 -19.94 9.09 -6.84
C VAL A 189 -19.84 10.20 -5.81
N LEU A 190 -20.20 9.90 -4.56
CA LEU A 190 -19.93 10.71 -3.39
C LEU A 190 -18.79 10.11 -2.58
N LEU A 191 -17.95 10.95 -2.01
CA LEU A 191 -16.82 10.54 -1.20
C LEU A 191 -17.01 10.93 0.26
N GLU A 192 -16.77 10.00 1.17
CA GLU A 192 -16.60 10.37 2.59
C GLU A 192 -15.45 11.37 2.73
N GLU A 193 -15.58 12.29 3.69
CA GLU A 193 -14.69 13.44 3.89
C GLU A 193 -13.19 13.07 3.81
N SER A 194 -12.77 12.02 4.49
CA SER A 194 -11.35 11.65 4.52
C SER A 194 -10.82 11.10 3.19
N ILE A 195 -11.69 10.45 2.38
CA ILE A 195 -11.37 10.06 1.01
C ILE A 195 -11.34 11.30 0.11
N TYR A 196 -12.34 12.20 0.26
CA TYR A 196 -12.41 13.44 -0.51
C TYR A 196 -11.15 14.29 -0.32
N LEU A 197 -10.76 14.57 0.94
CA LEU A 197 -9.57 15.37 1.25
C LEU A 197 -8.30 14.72 0.69
N GLY A 198 -8.15 13.41 0.80
CA GLY A 198 -7.06 12.67 0.14
C GLY A 198 -7.08 12.86 -1.37
N THR A 199 -8.26 12.76 -2.00
CA THR A 199 -8.42 12.92 -3.45
C THR A 199 -8.09 14.33 -3.93
N GLN A 200 -8.33 15.38 -3.12
CA GLN A 200 -7.91 16.74 -3.46
C GLN A 200 -6.39 16.83 -3.65
N VAL A 201 -5.59 16.12 -2.83
CA VAL A 201 -4.13 16.08 -2.98
C VAL A 201 -3.73 15.42 -4.30
N TYR A 202 -4.47 14.40 -4.75
CA TYR A 202 -4.25 13.78 -6.07
C TYR A 202 -4.53 14.77 -7.21
N LEU A 203 -5.65 15.51 -7.13
CA LEU A 203 -5.98 16.57 -8.10
C LEU A 203 -4.89 17.67 -8.13
N ASP A 204 -4.44 18.13 -6.95
CA ASP A 204 -3.37 19.14 -6.83
C ASP A 204 -2.01 18.63 -7.34
N ALA A 205 -1.82 17.32 -7.40
CA ALA A 205 -0.66 16.68 -8.01
C ALA A 205 -0.81 16.46 -9.52
N GLY A 206 -1.94 16.84 -10.12
CA GLY A 206 -2.20 16.72 -11.55
C GLY A 206 -2.83 15.39 -11.98
N VAL A 207 -3.32 14.57 -11.04
CA VAL A 207 -4.06 13.36 -11.39
C VAL A 207 -5.46 13.75 -11.90
N GLU A 208 -5.79 13.29 -13.09
CA GLU A 208 -7.11 13.56 -13.70
C GLU A 208 -8.12 12.46 -13.35
N PHE A 209 -9.35 12.87 -13.04
CA PHE A 209 -10.48 11.94 -12.84
C PHE A 209 -11.52 12.16 -13.95
N PRO A 210 -12.07 11.07 -14.56
CA PRO A 210 -12.98 11.18 -15.70
C PRO A 210 -14.41 11.57 -15.28
N GLY A 211 -14.56 12.48 -14.32
CA GLY A 211 -15.85 12.96 -13.80
C GLY A 211 -15.70 13.89 -12.61
N GLN A 212 -16.82 14.26 -12.00
CA GLN A 212 -16.82 15.18 -10.87
C GLN A 212 -16.49 14.48 -9.56
N VAL A 213 -15.52 15.00 -8.83
CA VAL A 213 -15.19 14.58 -7.46
C VAL A 213 -16.04 15.38 -6.48
N LYS A 214 -16.95 14.69 -5.77
CA LYS A 214 -17.90 15.33 -4.85
C LYS A 214 -17.82 14.74 -3.45
N MET A 215 -17.85 15.63 -2.44
CA MET A 215 -17.90 15.23 -1.05
C MET A 215 -19.33 14.86 -0.63
N PHE A 216 -19.45 13.87 0.26
CA PHE A 216 -20.70 13.53 0.93
C PHE A 216 -20.93 14.48 2.09
N GLU A 217 -21.95 15.33 1.98
CA GLU A 217 -22.35 16.35 2.97
C GLU A 217 -23.66 15.99 3.71
N GLY A 218 -24.01 14.71 3.76
CA GLY A 218 -25.21 14.23 4.45
C GLY A 218 -26.40 13.97 3.52
N GLU A 219 -26.36 14.46 2.28
CA GLU A 219 -27.37 14.16 1.26
C GLU A 219 -26.86 13.05 0.32
N TRP A 220 -27.69 12.03 0.12
CA TRP A 220 -27.36 10.91 -0.78
C TRP A 220 -28.47 10.74 -1.83
N PRO A 221 -28.34 11.35 -3.00
CA PRO A 221 -29.31 11.24 -4.08
C PRO A 221 -29.52 9.79 -4.54
N GLU A 222 -30.69 9.48 -5.07
CA GLU A 222 -30.95 8.20 -5.72
C GLU A 222 -30.06 8.05 -6.95
N GLY A 223 -29.58 6.82 -7.20
CA GLY A 223 -28.70 6.54 -8.34
C GLY A 223 -27.23 6.78 -8.07
N TRP A 224 -26.85 7.34 -6.92
CA TRP A 224 -25.47 7.64 -6.57
C TRP A 224 -24.81 6.52 -5.76
N VAL A 225 -23.52 6.31 -5.99
CA VAL A 225 -22.64 5.43 -5.21
C VAL A 225 -21.95 6.26 -4.13
N LEU A 226 -21.83 5.75 -2.90
CA LEU A 226 -21.06 6.38 -1.84
C LEU A 226 -19.78 5.56 -1.59
N MET A 227 -18.61 6.21 -1.64
CA MET A 227 -17.36 5.61 -1.20
C MET A 227 -17.09 5.95 0.26
N PHE A 228 -16.75 4.92 1.04
CA PHE A 228 -16.58 5.03 2.48
C PHE A 228 -15.43 4.14 2.98
N PRO A 229 -14.53 4.61 3.88
CA PRO A 229 -13.44 3.76 4.36
C PRO A 229 -13.97 2.63 5.25
N PRO A 230 -13.31 1.45 5.27
CA PRO A 230 -13.69 0.36 6.17
C PRO A 230 -13.52 0.78 7.64
N GLY A 231 -14.35 0.21 8.52
CA GLY A 231 -14.30 0.49 9.97
C GLY A 231 -15.07 1.74 10.43
N LYS A 232 -15.22 2.77 9.59
CA LYS A 232 -16.10 3.91 9.88
C LYS A 232 -17.56 3.57 9.52
N ARG A 233 -18.26 2.78 10.32
CA ARG A 233 -19.72 2.68 10.22
C ARG A 233 -20.33 3.93 10.85
N GLY A 234 -20.30 5.04 10.12
CA GLY A 234 -20.71 6.32 10.63
C GLY A 234 -22.17 6.31 11.05
N GLN A 235 -22.44 7.01 12.13
CA GLN A 235 -23.81 7.41 12.52
C GLN A 235 -24.51 8.09 11.34
N ALA A 236 -23.79 8.81 10.49
CA ALA A 236 -24.22 9.45 9.26
C ALA A 236 -24.94 8.53 8.26
N LEU A 237 -24.63 7.23 8.23
CA LEU A 237 -25.28 6.30 7.31
C LEU A 237 -26.52 5.59 7.90
N LYS A 238 -26.79 5.73 9.20
CA LYS A 238 -27.91 5.01 9.86
C LYS A 238 -29.28 5.38 9.30
N GLU A 239 -29.46 6.60 8.87
CA GLU A 239 -30.73 7.13 8.39
C GLU A 239 -31.11 6.64 6.99
N PHE A 240 -30.13 6.21 6.19
CA PHE A 240 -30.38 5.76 4.82
C PHE A 240 -30.81 4.29 4.80
N ARG A 241 -32.00 4.03 4.26
CA ARG A 241 -32.51 2.67 4.06
C ARG A 241 -32.03 2.09 2.72
N GLY A 242 -32.03 0.76 2.61
CA GLY A 242 -31.69 0.09 1.36
C GLY A 242 -30.20 0.10 1.00
N LYS A 243 -29.33 0.36 1.97
CA LYS A 243 -27.86 0.29 1.77
C LYS A 243 -27.42 -1.12 1.40
N ARG A 244 -26.45 -1.19 0.48
CA ARG A 244 -25.71 -2.39 0.11
C ARG A 244 -24.23 -2.06 0.10
N THR A 245 -23.44 -2.86 0.76
CA THR A 245 -21.99 -2.66 0.89
C THR A 245 -21.23 -3.62 0.00
N LEU A 246 -20.43 -3.05 -0.91
CA LEU A 246 -19.42 -3.75 -1.69
C LEU A 246 -18.05 -3.46 -1.09
N GLU A 247 -17.39 -4.47 -0.57
CA GLU A 247 -16.03 -4.36 -0.06
C GLU A 247 -15.02 -4.77 -1.12
N MET A 248 -14.06 -3.88 -1.42
CA MET A 248 -12.98 -4.10 -2.38
C MET A 248 -11.69 -4.37 -1.60
N THR A 249 -11.31 -5.65 -1.46
CA THR A 249 -10.19 -6.07 -0.62
C THR A 249 -9.53 -7.34 -1.12
N GLY A 250 -8.19 -7.36 -1.18
CA GLY A 250 -7.44 -8.57 -1.54
C GLY A 250 -7.69 -9.78 -0.62
N TRP A 251 -8.16 -9.54 0.59
CA TRP A 251 -8.55 -10.60 1.53
C TRP A 251 -9.80 -11.38 1.12
N ALA A 252 -10.55 -10.91 0.13
CA ALA A 252 -11.72 -11.62 -0.41
C ALA A 252 -11.36 -12.77 -1.37
N THR A 253 -10.09 -13.04 -1.58
CA THR A 253 -9.59 -14.18 -2.36
C THR A 253 -10.04 -15.48 -1.69
N ASN A 254 -10.48 -16.46 -2.49
CA ASN A 254 -10.96 -17.78 -2.05
C ASN A 254 -12.26 -17.78 -1.21
N GLY A 255 -13.08 -16.71 -1.28
CA GLY A 255 -14.35 -16.64 -0.58
C GLY A 255 -14.25 -16.56 0.94
N SER A 256 -13.05 -16.42 1.49
CA SER A 256 -12.82 -16.18 2.91
C SER A 256 -13.12 -14.74 3.25
N MET A 257 -14.27 -14.48 3.85
CA MET A 257 -14.57 -13.15 4.41
C MET A 257 -13.65 -12.88 5.61
N PRO A 258 -12.93 -11.76 5.64
CA PRO A 258 -12.18 -11.37 6.83
C PRO A 258 -13.12 -11.27 8.04
N TRP A 259 -12.65 -11.72 9.18
CA TRP A 259 -13.39 -11.84 10.44
C TRP A 259 -14.28 -10.63 10.74
N GLY A 260 -15.59 -10.89 10.97
CA GLY A 260 -16.56 -9.90 11.47
C GLY A 260 -17.04 -8.84 10.47
N ARG A 261 -16.74 -8.94 9.19
CA ARG A 261 -17.20 -8.00 8.16
C ARG A 261 -18.58 -8.38 7.67
N THR A 262 -19.47 -7.39 7.59
CA THR A 262 -20.88 -7.54 7.21
C THR A 262 -21.16 -6.84 5.87
N ALA A 263 -20.25 -6.97 4.90
CA ALA A 263 -20.50 -6.51 3.55
C ALA A 263 -21.52 -7.43 2.85
N ASP A 264 -22.34 -6.86 1.96
CA ASP A 264 -23.30 -7.62 1.16
C ASP A 264 -22.59 -8.39 0.02
N ALA A 265 -21.44 -7.88 -0.43
CA ALA A 265 -20.53 -8.53 -1.34
C ALA A 265 -19.09 -8.10 -1.06
N SER A 266 -18.11 -8.98 -1.37
CA SER A 266 -16.69 -8.66 -1.30
C SER A 266 -16.00 -9.18 -2.54
N LEU A 267 -15.08 -8.37 -3.09
CA LEU A 267 -14.32 -8.70 -4.29
C LEU A 267 -12.82 -8.56 -4.06
N PRO A 268 -12.00 -9.46 -4.66
CA PRO A 268 -10.55 -9.49 -4.46
C PRO A 268 -9.86 -8.39 -5.28
N TYR A 269 -9.89 -7.16 -4.75
CA TYR A 269 -9.22 -6.00 -5.33
C TYR A 269 -8.15 -5.48 -4.38
N SER A 270 -6.91 -5.34 -4.87
CA SER A 270 -5.76 -5.01 -4.04
C SER A 270 -4.88 -3.94 -4.67
N ASP A 271 -4.34 -3.06 -3.82
CA ASP A 271 -3.26 -2.11 -4.08
C ASP A 271 -1.88 -2.68 -3.69
N HIS A 272 -1.81 -3.97 -3.35
CA HIS A 272 -0.57 -4.73 -3.16
C HIS A 272 -0.46 -5.84 -4.20
N PRO A 273 0.75 -6.35 -4.47
CA PRO A 273 0.95 -7.50 -5.33
C PRO A 273 0.41 -8.77 -4.68
N ASP A 274 0.00 -9.71 -5.51
CA ASP A 274 -0.32 -11.07 -5.09
C ASP A 274 0.97 -11.90 -4.87
N PHE A 275 0.78 -13.18 -4.45
CA PHE A 275 1.91 -14.07 -4.17
C PHE A 275 2.84 -14.26 -5.37
N ASN A 276 2.28 -14.44 -6.57
CA ASN A 276 3.06 -14.65 -7.77
C ASN A 276 3.80 -13.38 -8.20
N GLU A 277 3.12 -12.25 -8.13
CA GLU A 277 3.68 -10.94 -8.46
C GLU A 277 4.83 -10.56 -7.51
N LEU A 278 4.73 -10.92 -6.20
CA LEU A 278 5.84 -10.77 -5.24
C LEU A 278 7.06 -11.60 -5.66
N VAL A 279 6.86 -12.85 -6.08
CA VAL A 279 7.95 -13.71 -6.58
C VAL A 279 8.55 -13.15 -7.85
N GLU A 280 7.73 -12.73 -8.81
CA GLU A 280 8.14 -12.12 -10.08
C GLU A 280 8.96 -10.84 -9.83
N TYR A 281 8.56 -10.02 -8.88
CA TYR A 281 9.31 -8.82 -8.52
C TYR A 281 10.72 -9.16 -7.99
N VAL A 282 10.83 -10.15 -7.09
CA VAL A 282 12.15 -10.62 -6.60
C VAL A 282 13.03 -11.12 -7.76
N GLN A 283 12.45 -11.85 -8.71
CA GLN A 283 13.17 -12.34 -9.89
C GLN A 283 13.64 -11.19 -10.79
N ALA A 284 12.81 -10.17 -10.99
CA ALA A 284 13.16 -8.99 -11.78
C ALA A 284 14.31 -8.16 -11.15
N VAL A 285 14.31 -8.04 -9.82
CA VAL A 285 15.35 -7.33 -9.06
C VAL A 285 16.63 -8.13 -8.94
N ALA A 286 16.52 -9.48 -8.92
CA ALA A 286 17.63 -10.45 -8.83
C ALA A 286 18.62 -10.20 -7.67
N PRO A 287 18.15 -10.05 -6.41
CA PRO A 287 19.02 -9.77 -5.26
C PRO A 287 19.82 -10.99 -4.84
N LYS A 288 20.95 -10.77 -4.13
CA LYS A 288 21.76 -11.83 -3.51
C LYS A 288 21.18 -12.29 -2.16
N GLN A 289 20.47 -11.39 -1.45
CA GLN A 289 19.84 -11.63 -0.16
C GLN A 289 18.44 -11.01 -0.14
N VAL A 290 17.45 -11.70 0.43
CA VAL A 290 16.07 -11.18 0.61
C VAL A 290 15.68 -11.20 2.07
N TYR A 291 15.11 -10.12 2.54
CA TYR A 291 14.36 -10.02 3.78
C TYR A 291 12.89 -9.73 3.46
N THR A 292 11.95 -10.53 3.98
CA THR A 292 10.52 -10.25 3.83
C THR A 292 9.96 -9.66 5.11
N VAL A 293 9.07 -8.67 5.00
CA VAL A 293 8.47 -7.94 6.14
C VAL A 293 6.95 -7.80 5.96
N ASN A 294 6.25 -7.40 7.00
CA ASN A 294 4.84 -6.99 6.95
C ASN A 294 3.91 -8.02 6.28
N GLY A 295 3.86 -9.26 6.80
CA GLY A 295 2.96 -10.26 6.23
C GLY A 295 3.32 -11.68 6.61
N PHE A 296 3.35 -12.56 5.61
CA PHE A 296 3.46 -13.99 5.82
C PHE A 296 4.85 -14.55 5.54
N PRO A 297 5.37 -15.46 6.38
CA PRO A 297 6.70 -16.05 6.20
C PRO A 297 6.80 -17.01 5.01
N GLU A 298 5.68 -17.45 4.44
CA GLU A 298 5.62 -18.41 3.34
C GLU A 298 6.28 -17.87 2.07
N LEU A 299 6.28 -16.55 1.86
CA LEU A 299 7.04 -15.94 0.76
C LEU A 299 8.54 -16.23 0.89
N ALA A 300 9.14 -16.03 2.08
CA ALA A 300 10.55 -16.31 2.30
C ALA A 300 10.86 -17.80 2.10
N ALA A 301 9.96 -18.71 2.52
CA ALA A 301 10.11 -20.14 2.28
C ALA A 301 10.12 -20.45 0.78
N ARG A 302 9.18 -19.88 0.01
CA ARG A 302 9.12 -20.05 -1.45
C ARG A 302 10.37 -19.53 -2.16
N LEU A 303 10.87 -18.37 -1.74
CA LEU A 303 12.08 -17.78 -2.32
C LEU A 303 13.32 -18.66 -2.08
N ARG A 304 13.43 -19.31 -0.90
CA ARG A 304 14.50 -20.30 -0.64
C ARG A 304 14.43 -21.51 -1.56
N GLU A 305 13.22 -22.02 -1.85
CA GLU A 305 13.02 -23.10 -2.83
C GLU A 305 13.49 -22.70 -4.23
N LEU A 306 13.36 -21.42 -4.59
CA LEU A 306 13.79 -20.84 -5.85
C LEU A 306 15.30 -20.50 -5.87
N GLY A 307 16.02 -20.75 -4.76
CA GLY A 307 17.46 -20.54 -4.65
C GLY A 307 17.89 -19.18 -4.12
N TYR A 308 16.96 -18.32 -3.70
CA TYR A 308 17.30 -17.05 -3.06
C TYR A 308 17.55 -17.25 -1.56
N PRO A 309 18.67 -16.76 -0.99
CA PRO A 309 18.80 -16.63 0.45
C PRO A 309 17.72 -15.67 0.98
N ALA A 310 16.70 -16.19 1.67
CA ALA A 310 15.56 -15.39 2.11
C ALA A 310 15.23 -15.65 3.59
N VAL A 311 14.96 -14.57 4.34
CA VAL A 311 14.61 -14.57 5.76
C VAL A 311 13.39 -13.70 5.99
N HIS A 312 12.38 -14.21 6.73
CA HIS A 312 11.27 -13.39 7.18
C HIS A 312 11.63 -12.67 8.49
N LEU A 313 11.59 -11.34 8.48
CA LEU A 313 11.83 -10.52 9.66
C LEU A 313 10.52 -10.38 10.45
N ALA A 314 10.40 -11.13 11.52
CA ALA A 314 9.22 -11.09 12.38
C ALA A 314 9.21 -9.88 13.33
N GLY A 315 8.05 -9.26 13.49
CA GLY A 315 7.80 -8.27 14.54
C GLY A 315 7.81 -8.87 15.96
N ARG A 316 7.80 -8.01 17.00
CA ARG A 316 7.73 -8.49 18.40
C ARG A 316 6.51 -9.37 18.61
N GLY A 317 6.73 -10.62 19.04
CA GLY A 317 5.69 -11.63 19.32
C GLY A 317 5.45 -12.65 18.20
N GLN A 318 6.03 -12.47 17.02
CA GLN A 318 6.08 -13.49 15.97
C GLN A 318 7.41 -14.25 16.06
N LYS A 319 7.41 -15.55 15.79
CA LYS A 319 8.67 -16.33 15.71
C LYS A 319 9.44 -15.88 14.48
N GLN A 320 10.68 -15.45 14.68
CA GLN A 320 11.59 -15.16 13.59
C GLN A 320 11.88 -16.48 12.84
N ASP A 321 11.57 -16.50 11.54
CA ASP A 321 11.93 -17.65 10.69
C ASP A 321 13.40 -17.50 10.30
N THR A 322 14.27 -18.03 11.16
CA THR A 322 15.71 -17.99 10.95
C THR A 322 16.14 -19.07 9.98
N GLY A 323 15.47 -19.46 8.96
CA GLY A 323 15.89 -20.35 7.85
C GLY A 323 17.03 -21.37 8.06
N PHE A 324 17.75 -21.26 9.17
CA PHE A 324 18.93 -22.03 9.57
C PHE A 324 18.61 -23.25 10.48
N GLN A 325 17.36 -23.45 10.90
CA GLN A 325 17.00 -24.55 11.83
C GLN A 325 16.46 -25.82 11.15
N MET A 326 16.56 -25.98 9.85
CA MET A 326 16.28 -27.26 9.20
C MET A 326 17.54 -27.96 8.68
N LYS A 327 18.59 -28.03 9.50
CA LYS A 327 19.65 -29.02 9.36
C LYS A 327 20.00 -29.55 10.72
N LEU A 328 19.13 -30.36 11.28
CA LEU A 328 19.42 -31.35 12.33
C LEU A 328 18.14 -32.16 12.55
N VAL A 329 17.92 -33.15 11.73
CA VAL A 329 17.71 -34.59 12.08
C VAL A 329 17.79 -35.40 10.79
#